data_2d430d25c1ea0a6d1ccf939ea58ac1ce
#
_entry.id   2d430d25c1ea0a6d1ccf939ea58ac1ce
#
_cell.length_a   1.000
_cell.length_b   1.000
_cell.length_c   1.000
_cell.angle_alpha   90.00
_cell.angle_beta   90.00
_cell.angle_gamma   90.00
#
_symmetry.space_group_name_H-M   'P 1'
#
loop_
_entity.id
_entity.type
_entity.pdbx_description
1 polymer ?
#
loop_
_entity_poly.entity_id
_entity_poly.type
_entity_poly.pdbx_seq_one_letter_code
_entity_poly.pdbx_strand_id
1 'polypeptide(L)'
;MPPAAETFVLDTSALLCFKEDEAGASEVEAILRDHGKRETVFISFMSVMEFAYILEQEQGETAAHQGVLQLKQLPVQIVESDEPLGLAAARIKAGHKLSVADAWIAATAERLGATLVHKDPEFQPLARLIHLKALPLKGN
;
A
#
# COMPACT_ATOMS: atom_id res chain seq x y z
N MET A 1 -3.36 -17.45 -24.80
CA MET A 1 -3.05 -17.29 -23.36
C MET A 1 -3.73 -16.04 -22.85
N PRO A 2 -4.54 -16.15 -21.82
CA PRO A 2 -5.05 -14.94 -21.20
C PRO A 2 -3.90 -14.16 -20.57
N PRO A 3 -3.98 -12.82 -20.50
CA PRO A 3 -2.96 -12.04 -19.81
C PRO A 3 -2.93 -12.39 -18.32
N ALA A 4 -1.78 -12.22 -17.69
CA ALA A 4 -1.64 -12.40 -16.26
C ALA A 4 -2.61 -11.47 -15.54
N ALA A 5 -3.16 -11.91 -14.41
CA ALA A 5 -4.05 -11.08 -13.60
C ALA A 5 -3.28 -9.85 -13.10
N GLU A 6 -3.92 -8.69 -13.16
CA GLU A 6 -3.35 -7.45 -12.65
C GLU A 6 -3.24 -7.53 -11.13
N THR A 7 -2.09 -7.15 -10.61
CA THR A 7 -1.76 -7.26 -9.18
C THR A 7 -1.50 -5.86 -8.62
N PHE A 8 -1.99 -5.61 -7.42
CA PHE A 8 -1.87 -4.31 -6.77
C PHE A 8 -1.27 -4.44 -5.39
N VAL A 9 -0.45 -3.46 -5.03
CA VAL A 9 -0.05 -3.24 -3.63
C VAL A 9 -0.62 -1.88 -3.22
N LEU A 10 -1.39 -1.86 -2.15
CA LEU A 10 -1.93 -0.61 -1.61
C LEU A 10 -0.95 -0.09 -0.56
N ASP A 11 -0.40 1.11 -0.81
CA ASP A 11 0.42 1.81 0.17
C ASP A 11 -0.44 2.28 1.35
N THR A 12 0.18 2.58 2.47
CA THR A 12 -0.51 3.09 3.65
C THR A 12 -1.34 4.33 3.33
N SER A 13 -0.83 5.24 2.49
CA SER A 13 -1.56 6.44 2.09
C SER A 13 -2.84 6.10 1.32
N ALA A 14 -2.82 5.03 0.51
CA ALA A 14 -4.03 4.58 -0.20
C ALA A 14 -5.06 3.99 0.77
N LEU A 15 -4.59 3.23 1.76
CA LEU A 15 -5.47 2.65 2.79
C LEU A 15 -6.14 3.73 3.63
N LEU A 16 -5.38 4.73 4.04
CA LEU A 16 -5.93 5.87 4.81
C LEU A 16 -6.89 6.69 3.97
N CYS A 17 -6.57 6.90 2.69
CA CYS A 17 -7.45 7.56 1.74
C CYS A 17 -8.81 6.87 1.67
N PHE A 18 -8.80 5.56 1.56
CA PHE A 18 -10.02 4.77 1.51
C PHE A 18 -10.81 4.87 2.82
N LYS A 19 -10.12 4.71 3.96
CA LYS A 19 -10.78 4.77 5.27
C LYS A 19 -11.43 6.12 5.54
N GLU A 20 -10.74 7.21 5.19
CA GLU A 20 -11.20 8.57 5.49
C GLU A 20 -12.05 9.16 4.35
N ASP A 21 -12.36 8.37 3.34
CA ASP A 21 -13.17 8.78 2.19
C ASP A 21 -12.63 10.05 1.52
N GLU A 22 -11.33 10.08 1.33
CA GLU A 22 -10.66 11.20 0.67
C GLU A 22 -10.72 11.09 -0.86
N ALA A 23 -10.22 12.12 -1.54
CA ALA A 23 -10.09 12.09 -3.00
C ALA A 23 -9.27 10.86 -3.41
N GLY A 24 -9.83 10.02 -4.27
CA GLY A 24 -9.21 8.77 -4.70
C GLY A 24 -9.80 7.53 -4.02
N ALA A 25 -10.62 7.69 -2.98
CA ALA A 25 -11.20 6.54 -2.27
C ALA A 25 -12.02 5.64 -3.19
N SER A 26 -12.74 6.21 -4.14
CA SER A 26 -13.54 5.42 -5.09
C SER A 26 -12.67 4.55 -5.99
N GLU A 27 -11.46 5.00 -6.32
CA GLU A 27 -10.52 4.20 -7.11
C GLU A 27 -9.99 3.03 -6.32
N VAL A 28 -9.70 3.22 -5.03
CA VAL A 28 -9.28 2.13 -4.13
C VAL A 28 -10.42 1.14 -3.97
N GLU A 29 -11.65 1.63 -3.75
CA GLU A 29 -12.83 0.78 -3.64
C GLU A 29 -13.01 -0.09 -4.88
N ALA A 30 -12.84 0.49 -6.08
CA ALA A 30 -12.95 -0.26 -7.32
C ALA A 30 -11.91 -1.38 -7.42
N ILE A 31 -10.67 -1.11 -7.01
CA ILE A 31 -9.61 -2.11 -6.99
C ILE A 31 -9.98 -3.25 -6.04
N LEU A 32 -10.43 -2.93 -4.83
CA LEU A 32 -10.83 -3.95 -3.85
C LEU A 32 -12.00 -4.78 -4.36
N ARG A 33 -13.00 -4.13 -4.94
CA ARG A 33 -14.19 -4.81 -5.47
C ARG A 33 -13.84 -5.71 -6.65
N ASP A 34 -13.05 -5.21 -7.59
CA ASP A 34 -12.82 -5.91 -8.86
C ASP A 34 -11.70 -6.95 -8.78
N HIS A 35 -10.75 -6.77 -7.88
CA HIS A 35 -9.55 -7.62 -7.81
C HIS A 35 -9.38 -8.34 -6.48
N GLY A 36 -10.07 -7.90 -5.42
CA GLY A 36 -9.91 -8.51 -4.09
C GLY A 36 -10.30 -9.98 -4.04
N LYS A 37 -11.36 -10.36 -4.73
CA LYS A 37 -11.83 -11.75 -4.77
C LYS A 37 -10.86 -12.69 -5.48
N ARG A 38 -9.99 -12.14 -6.33
CA ARG A 38 -8.97 -12.91 -7.06
C ARG A 38 -7.67 -13.02 -6.26
N GLU A 39 -7.65 -12.47 -5.05
CA GLU A 39 -6.48 -12.47 -4.19
C GLU A 39 -5.26 -11.79 -4.82
N THR A 40 -5.51 -10.75 -5.61
CA THR A 40 -4.46 -9.99 -6.31
C THR A 40 -4.26 -8.59 -5.76
N VAL A 41 -4.83 -8.30 -4.57
CA VAL A 41 -4.60 -7.05 -3.86
C VAL A 41 -3.81 -7.34 -2.59
N PHE A 42 -2.67 -6.69 -2.44
CA PHE A 42 -1.73 -6.96 -1.35
C PHE A 42 -1.44 -5.69 -0.56
N ILE A 43 -1.07 -5.87 0.69
CA ILE A 43 -0.51 -4.80 1.52
C ILE A 43 0.73 -5.33 2.21
N SER A 44 1.70 -4.45 2.45
CA SER A 44 2.90 -4.80 3.22
C SER A 44 2.57 -4.90 4.70
N PHE A 45 3.26 -5.79 5.42
CA PHE A 45 3.18 -5.84 6.88
C PHE A 45 3.46 -4.46 7.50
N MET A 46 4.33 -3.66 6.85
CA MET A 46 4.64 -2.30 7.32
C MET A 46 3.42 -1.39 7.29
N SER A 47 2.53 -1.59 6.30
CA SER A 47 1.32 -0.77 6.22
C SER A 47 0.38 -1.02 7.38
N VAL A 48 0.34 -2.25 7.93
CA VAL A 48 -0.49 -2.54 9.11
C VAL A 48 0.00 -1.70 10.30
N MET A 49 1.31 -1.67 10.53
CA MET A 49 1.89 -0.90 11.62
C MET A 49 1.71 0.60 11.42
N GLU A 50 1.98 1.10 10.20
CA GLU A 50 1.80 2.53 9.91
C GLU A 50 0.36 2.97 10.07
N PHE A 51 -0.57 2.20 9.54
CA PHE A 51 -2.00 2.46 9.64
C PHE A 51 -2.41 2.56 11.11
N ALA A 52 -1.94 1.62 11.93
CA ALA A 52 -2.26 1.58 13.35
C ALA A 52 -1.73 2.82 14.09
N TYR A 53 -0.44 3.16 13.91
CA TYR A 53 0.11 4.26 14.70
C TYR A 53 -0.41 5.62 14.26
N ILE A 54 -0.67 5.79 12.96
CA ILE A 54 -1.23 7.05 12.46
C ILE A 54 -2.63 7.26 13.03
N LEU A 55 -3.48 6.22 13.02
CA LEU A 55 -4.81 6.31 13.60
C LEU A 55 -4.74 6.59 15.11
N GLU A 56 -3.81 5.94 15.80
CA GLU A 56 -3.67 6.16 17.23
C GLU A 56 -3.27 7.60 17.54
N GLN A 57 -2.33 8.16 16.78
CA GLN A 57 -1.91 9.55 16.96
C GLN A 57 -3.03 10.54 16.65
N GLU A 58 -3.84 10.24 15.65
CA GLU A 58 -4.89 11.18 15.22
C GLU A 58 -6.22 11.01 15.95
N GLN A 59 -6.57 9.78 16.32
CA GLN A 59 -7.92 9.47 16.80
C GLN A 59 -7.95 8.66 18.10
N GLY A 60 -6.80 8.25 18.61
CA GLY A 60 -6.69 7.52 19.86
C GLY A 60 -6.61 6.00 19.70
N GLU A 61 -6.29 5.32 20.81
CA GLU A 61 -6.01 3.90 20.84
C GLU A 61 -7.20 3.05 20.40
N THR A 62 -8.40 3.38 20.86
CA THR A 62 -9.61 2.62 20.50
C THR A 62 -9.88 2.68 19.00
N ALA A 63 -9.77 3.86 18.40
CA ALA A 63 -9.97 4.02 16.97
C ALA A 63 -8.92 3.25 16.16
N ALA A 64 -7.67 3.25 16.63
CA ALA A 64 -6.60 2.49 15.99
C ALA A 64 -6.89 0.99 16.01
N HIS A 65 -7.30 0.47 17.17
CA HIS A 65 -7.63 -0.95 17.31
C HIS A 65 -8.76 -1.37 16.37
N GLN A 66 -9.85 -0.58 16.36
CA GLN A 66 -10.98 -0.84 15.48
C GLN A 66 -10.60 -0.74 14.01
N GLY A 67 -9.77 0.26 13.66
CA GLY A 67 -9.30 0.45 12.29
C GLY A 67 -8.49 -0.73 11.78
N VAL A 68 -7.62 -1.30 12.62
CA VAL A 68 -6.83 -2.47 12.24
C VAL A 68 -7.73 -3.69 12.03
N LEU A 69 -8.74 -3.88 12.88
CA LEU A 69 -9.70 -4.96 12.70
C LEU A 69 -10.45 -4.83 11.37
N GLN A 70 -10.86 -3.61 11.02
CA GLN A 70 -11.52 -3.33 9.75
C GLN A 70 -10.59 -3.58 8.57
N LEU A 71 -9.33 -3.15 8.69
CA LEU A 71 -8.33 -3.38 7.65
C LEU A 71 -8.17 -4.86 7.34
N LYS A 72 -8.14 -5.70 8.38
CA LYS A 72 -7.98 -7.15 8.22
C LYS A 72 -9.21 -7.83 7.62
N GLN A 73 -10.35 -7.15 7.57
CA GLN A 73 -11.55 -7.65 6.94
C GLN A 73 -11.63 -7.32 5.45
N LEU A 74 -10.75 -6.44 4.97
CA LEU A 74 -10.69 -6.12 3.54
C LEU A 74 -10.17 -7.32 2.75
N PRO A 75 -10.56 -7.45 1.48
CA PRO A 75 -10.08 -8.54 0.63
C PRO A 75 -8.64 -8.27 0.14
N VAL A 76 -7.72 -8.23 1.07
CA VAL A 76 -6.29 -8.00 0.81
C VAL A 76 -5.46 -9.12 1.41
N GLN A 77 -4.31 -9.39 0.79
CA GLN A 77 -3.33 -10.35 1.29
C GLN A 77 -2.20 -9.57 1.94
N ILE A 78 -1.85 -9.93 3.18
CA ILE A 78 -0.74 -9.27 3.89
C ILE A 78 0.56 -9.98 3.52
N VAL A 79 1.54 -9.22 3.02
CA VAL A 79 2.87 -9.75 2.72
C VAL A 79 3.76 -9.52 3.93
N GLU A 80 4.19 -10.61 4.56
CA GLU A 80 5.06 -10.55 5.72
C GLU A 80 6.52 -10.32 5.32
N SER A 81 7.34 -9.95 6.30
CA SER A 81 8.76 -9.73 6.07
C SER A 81 9.50 -11.06 5.90
N ASP A 82 10.54 -11.03 5.07
CA ASP A 82 11.56 -12.08 5.02
C ASP A 82 12.89 -11.43 4.67
N GLU A 83 13.99 -12.15 4.82
CA GLU A 83 15.30 -11.58 4.60
C GLU A 83 15.53 -11.12 3.15
N PRO A 84 15.18 -11.90 2.12
CA PRO A 84 15.35 -11.42 0.75
C PRO A 84 14.58 -10.14 0.46
N LEU A 85 13.37 -10.02 0.97
CA LEU A 85 12.56 -8.80 0.81
C LEU A 85 13.22 -7.62 1.53
N GLY A 86 13.73 -7.85 2.73
CA GLY A 86 14.44 -6.82 3.51
C GLY A 86 15.68 -6.32 2.80
N LEU A 87 16.44 -7.21 2.18
CA LEU A 87 17.63 -6.82 1.42
C LEU A 87 17.26 -6.04 0.14
N ALA A 88 16.15 -6.41 -0.51
CA ALA A 88 15.65 -5.64 -1.64
C ALA A 88 15.22 -4.23 -1.20
N ALA A 89 14.53 -4.14 -0.06
CA ALA A 89 14.15 -2.85 0.52
C ALA A 89 15.37 -2.00 0.87
N ALA A 90 16.41 -2.62 1.42
CA ALA A 90 17.66 -1.94 1.77
C ALA A 90 18.31 -1.33 0.53
N ARG A 91 18.31 -2.05 -0.59
CA ARG A 91 18.87 -1.56 -1.85
C ARG A 91 18.10 -0.35 -2.35
N ILE A 92 16.77 -0.41 -2.31
CA ILE A 92 15.92 0.71 -2.72
C ILE A 92 16.19 1.92 -1.82
N LYS A 93 16.23 1.71 -0.51
CA LYS A 93 16.48 2.78 0.47
C LYS A 93 17.83 3.43 0.25
N ALA A 94 18.87 2.64 -0.03
CA ALA A 94 20.22 3.15 -0.24
C ALA A 94 20.31 4.05 -1.46
N GLY A 95 19.51 3.81 -2.48
CA GLY A 95 19.55 4.55 -3.75
C GLY A 95 18.52 5.67 -3.87
N HIS A 96 17.65 5.85 -2.90
CA HIS A 96 16.53 6.79 -3.03
C HIS A 96 16.21 7.47 -1.69
N LYS A 97 15.64 8.67 -1.79
CA LYS A 97 15.14 9.41 -0.63
C LYS A 97 13.71 8.98 -0.32
N LEU A 98 13.55 8.04 0.60
CA LEU A 98 12.23 7.64 1.10
C LEU A 98 12.40 7.00 2.47
N SER A 99 11.30 6.88 3.20
CA SER A 99 11.33 6.28 4.53
C SER A 99 11.62 4.78 4.46
N VAL A 100 12.03 4.21 5.59
CA VAL A 100 12.23 2.75 5.69
C VAL A 100 10.93 2.01 5.36
N ALA A 101 9.80 2.49 5.89
CA ALA A 101 8.50 1.88 5.62
C ALA A 101 8.19 1.88 4.12
N ASP A 102 8.39 3.01 3.45
CA ASP A 102 8.14 3.13 2.01
C ASP A 102 9.07 2.23 1.20
N ALA A 103 10.31 2.03 1.67
CA ALA A 103 11.24 1.11 1.02
C ALA A 103 10.74 -0.34 1.07
N TRP A 104 10.20 -0.78 2.23
CA TRP A 104 9.59 -2.10 2.35
C TRP A 104 8.40 -2.26 1.42
N ILE A 105 7.55 -1.24 1.35
CA ILE A 105 6.35 -1.25 0.52
C ILE A 105 6.74 -1.30 -0.96
N ALA A 106 7.70 -0.49 -1.37
CA ALA A 106 8.20 -0.48 -2.74
C ALA A 106 8.81 -1.82 -3.14
N ALA A 107 9.61 -2.43 -2.24
CA ALA A 107 10.21 -3.73 -2.49
C ALA A 107 9.14 -4.81 -2.65
N THR A 108 8.06 -4.72 -1.89
CA THR A 108 6.93 -5.64 -2.01
C THR A 108 6.30 -5.54 -3.40
N ALA A 109 6.06 -4.32 -3.88
CA ALA A 109 5.50 -4.11 -5.21
C ALA A 109 6.46 -4.63 -6.30
N GLU A 110 7.75 -4.39 -6.15
CA GLU A 110 8.74 -4.87 -7.11
C GLU A 110 8.75 -6.40 -7.17
N ARG A 111 8.77 -7.07 -6.02
CA ARG A 111 8.79 -8.54 -5.95
C ARG A 111 7.58 -9.15 -6.66
N LEU A 112 6.40 -8.56 -6.45
CA LEU A 112 5.15 -9.09 -7.00
C LEU A 112 4.90 -8.67 -8.45
N GLY A 113 5.72 -7.77 -9.00
CA GLY A 113 5.43 -7.19 -10.31
C GLY A 113 4.12 -6.41 -10.30
N ALA A 114 3.78 -5.83 -9.15
CA ALA A 114 2.49 -5.21 -8.91
C ALA A 114 2.51 -3.71 -9.18
N THR A 115 1.33 -3.15 -9.41
CA THR A 115 1.15 -1.70 -9.43
C THR A 115 1.02 -1.21 -7.98
N LEU A 116 1.86 -0.27 -7.59
CA LEU A 116 1.79 0.37 -6.27
C LEU A 116 0.81 1.53 -6.34
N VAL A 117 -0.27 1.42 -5.58
CA VAL A 117 -1.30 2.47 -5.49
C VAL A 117 -0.96 3.34 -4.28
N HIS A 118 -0.77 4.63 -4.52
CA HIS A 118 -0.29 5.53 -3.48
C HIS A 118 -0.86 6.93 -3.63
N LYS A 119 -0.68 7.71 -2.58
CA LYS A 119 -1.06 9.13 -2.56
C LYS A 119 0.12 9.97 -2.08
N ASP A 120 1.36 9.45 -2.26
CA ASP A 120 2.58 10.07 -1.75
C ASP A 120 3.56 10.33 -2.90
N PRO A 121 3.86 11.62 -3.20
CA PRO A 121 4.80 11.97 -4.27
C PRO A 121 6.21 11.40 -4.10
N GLU A 122 6.60 10.98 -2.90
CA GLU A 122 7.93 10.41 -2.66
C GLU A 122 8.20 9.15 -3.46
N PHE A 123 7.15 8.44 -3.93
CA PHE A 123 7.31 7.26 -4.75
C PHE A 123 7.66 7.56 -6.21
N GLN A 124 7.44 8.79 -6.70
CA GLN A 124 7.67 9.12 -8.11
C GLN A 124 9.06 8.76 -8.64
N PRO A 125 10.15 8.95 -7.88
CA PRO A 125 11.48 8.55 -8.37
C PRO A 125 11.62 7.06 -8.64
N LEU A 126 10.70 6.22 -8.17
CA LEU A 126 10.71 4.78 -8.37
C LEU A 126 9.97 4.34 -9.64
N ALA A 127 9.47 5.28 -10.45
CA ALA A 127 8.63 4.96 -11.62
C ALA A 127 9.31 4.05 -12.65
N ARG A 128 10.65 4.03 -12.68
CA ARG A 128 11.41 3.13 -13.56
C ARG A 128 11.55 1.72 -13.01
N LEU A 129 11.34 1.57 -11.71
CA LEU A 129 11.56 0.31 -11.00
C LEU A 129 10.26 -0.45 -10.80
N ILE A 130 9.18 0.26 -10.51
CA ILE A 130 7.87 -0.32 -10.22
C ILE A 130 6.78 0.48 -10.93
N HIS A 131 5.66 -0.18 -11.22
CA HIS A 131 4.49 0.50 -11.78
C HIS A 131 3.80 1.27 -10.67
N LEU A 132 3.52 2.55 -10.91
CA LEU A 132 2.89 3.43 -9.93
C LEU A 132 1.50 3.86 -10.42
N LYS A 133 0.55 3.91 -9.50
CA LYS A 133 -0.75 4.55 -9.70
C LYS A 133 -0.93 5.59 -8.60
N ALA A 134 -0.78 6.86 -8.97
CA ALA A 134 -0.98 7.95 -8.04
C ALA A 134 -2.46 8.29 -7.93
N LEU A 135 -2.96 8.34 -6.70
CA LEU A 135 -4.32 8.80 -6.42
C LEU A 135 -4.33 10.33 -6.38
N PRO A 136 -5.47 10.98 -6.67
CA PRO A 136 -5.54 12.43 -6.60
C PRO A 136 -5.30 12.92 -5.18
N LEU A 137 -4.51 14.00 -5.05
CA LEU A 137 -4.15 14.57 -3.73
C LEU A 137 -5.31 15.30 -3.11
N LYS A 138 -6.19 15.90 -3.93
CA LYS A 138 -7.37 16.64 -3.46
C LYS A 138 -8.54 16.33 -4.37
N GLY A 139 -9.75 16.37 -3.81
CA GLY A 139 -10.97 16.30 -4.58
C GLY A 139 -11.19 17.61 -5.32
N ASN A 140 -11.61 17.50 -6.55
CA ASN A 140 -11.97 18.66 -7.35
C ASN A 140 -13.41 18.54 -7.75
#